data_cc6ff32b919007a8a08abcd6a6231742
#
_entry.id   cc6ff32b919007a8a08abcd6a6231742
#
_cell.length_a   1.000
_cell.length_b   1.000
_cell.length_c   1.000
_cell.angle_alpha   90.00
_cell.angle_beta   90.00
_cell.angle_gamma   90.00
#
_symmetry.space_group_name_H-M   'P 1'
#
loop_
_entity.id
_entity.type
_entity.pdbx_description
1 polymer ?
#
loop_
_entity_poly.entity_id
_entity_poly.type
_entity_poly.pdbx_seq_one_letter_code
_entity_poly.pdbx_strand_id
1 'polypeptide(L)'
;MAVCMFIFCITVVFKLSTIQFAQGDKYRALAEQRVVKNVVIPANRGNVYSANGNLLATSIPKYDIRIDALTPSNKVFEKYLKPLCDSLSRYSGKSSSHYQNQIRKARANKNRYFLLARNIGYSDYIRIRNFPMLKLGAFKGGLIVEQRTKREHPMGGIAQRSIGYERFDDNGNVTRAGIDGAYGVKYLRGKDGKRAKQQIGKGQWKPIVDYNQIDPKDGYDVYTTIDVNIQDIAHHALLEQLEKYKADHGCVV
;
A
#
# COMPACT_ATOMS: atom_id res chain seq x y z
N MET A 1 -55.18 23.24 -19.88
CA MET A 1 -53.91 22.60 -20.21
C MET A 1 -52.77 23.61 -20.39
N ALA A 2 -52.83 24.59 -21.32
CA ALA A 2 -51.75 25.57 -21.56
C ALA A 2 -51.35 26.40 -20.33
N VAL A 3 -52.33 26.89 -19.55
CA VAL A 3 -52.09 27.69 -18.32
C VAL A 3 -51.31 26.87 -17.28
N CYS A 4 -51.65 25.58 -17.08
CA CYS A 4 -50.93 24.74 -16.13
C CYS A 4 -49.49 24.47 -16.57
N MET A 5 -49.25 24.30 -17.86
CA MET A 5 -47.87 24.19 -18.40
C MET A 5 -47.06 25.46 -18.18
N PHE A 6 -47.68 26.63 -18.37
CA PHE A 6 -47.00 27.92 -18.18
C PHE A 6 -46.61 28.14 -16.73
N ILE A 7 -47.51 27.85 -15.76
CA ILE A 7 -47.23 27.93 -14.31
C ILE A 7 -46.11 26.95 -13.94
N PHE A 8 -46.11 25.73 -14.50
CA PHE A 8 -45.06 24.76 -14.26
C PHE A 8 -43.69 25.26 -14.78
N CYS A 9 -43.64 25.82 -15.98
CA CYS A 9 -42.41 26.41 -16.51
C CYS A 9 -41.86 27.53 -15.63
N ILE A 10 -42.73 28.44 -15.16
CA ILE A 10 -42.35 29.53 -14.24
C ILE A 10 -41.76 28.98 -12.94
N THR A 11 -42.41 27.98 -12.33
CA THR A 11 -41.88 27.35 -11.07
C THR A 11 -40.54 26.68 -11.28
N VAL A 12 -40.31 26.05 -12.42
CA VAL A 12 -38.99 25.43 -12.76
C VAL A 12 -37.92 26.50 -12.91
N VAL A 13 -38.20 27.58 -13.67
CA VAL A 13 -37.27 28.70 -13.85
C VAL A 13 -36.92 29.36 -12.53
N PHE A 14 -37.94 29.62 -11.69
CA PHE A 14 -37.73 30.20 -10.37
C PHE A 14 -36.88 29.29 -9.48
N LYS A 15 -37.11 27.96 -9.49
CA LYS A 15 -36.30 27.00 -8.74
C LYS A 15 -34.88 26.94 -9.24
N LEU A 16 -34.66 26.94 -10.56
CA LEU A 16 -33.31 26.99 -11.15
C LEU A 16 -32.57 28.27 -10.74
N SER A 17 -33.23 29.40 -10.79
CA SER A 17 -32.65 30.69 -10.37
C SER A 17 -32.27 30.68 -8.89
N THR A 18 -33.11 30.13 -7.99
CA THR A 18 -32.78 30.01 -6.58
C THR A 18 -31.60 29.08 -6.33
N ILE A 19 -31.49 27.95 -7.05
CA ILE A 19 -30.35 27.03 -6.96
C ILE A 19 -29.08 27.72 -7.44
N GLN A 20 -29.15 28.45 -8.56
CA GLN A 20 -27.97 29.04 -9.18
C GLN A 20 -27.44 30.27 -8.43
N PHE A 21 -28.32 31.16 -7.97
CA PHE A 21 -27.92 32.42 -7.34
C PHE A 21 -27.91 32.39 -5.81
N ALA A 22 -28.86 31.70 -5.17
CA ALA A 22 -28.93 31.66 -3.70
C ALA A 22 -28.18 30.48 -3.09
N GLN A 23 -28.11 29.34 -3.79
CA GLN A 23 -27.48 28.11 -3.28
C GLN A 23 -26.21 27.70 -4.08
N GLY A 24 -25.82 28.49 -5.08
CA GLY A 24 -24.73 28.21 -5.98
C GLY A 24 -23.41 27.95 -5.24
N ASP A 25 -23.06 28.80 -4.31
CA ASP A 25 -21.81 28.69 -3.55
C ASP A 25 -21.79 27.45 -2.65
N LYS A 26 -22.92 27.09 -2.05
CA LYS A 26 -23.05 25.85 -1.26
C LYS A 26 -22.82 24.61 -2.13
N TYR A 27 -23.41 24.56 -3.32
CA TYR A 27 -23.24 23.41 -4.21
C TYR A 27 -21.84 23.36 -4.85
N ARG A 28 -21.21 24.51 -5.10
CA ARG A 28 -19.80 24.58 -5.55
C ARG A 28 -18.87 24.05 -4.48
N ALA A 29 -19.02 24.49 -3.22
CA ALA A 29 -18.22 23.98 -2.09
C ALA A 29 -18.41 22.48 -1.88
N LEU A 30 -19.64 21.96 -1.98
CA LEU A 30 -19.91 20.52 -1.92
C LEU A 30 -19.30 19.76 -3.11
N ALA A 31 -19.29 20.35 -4.30
CA ALA A 31 -18.66 19.76 -5.47
C ALA A 31 -17.13 19.69 -5.29
N GLU A 32 -16.50 20.76 -4.82
CA GLU A 32 -15.06 20.77 -4.53
C GLU A 32 -14.68 19.71 -3.51
N GLN A 33 -15.40 19.58 -2.40
CA GLN A 33 -15.15 18.54 -1.39
C GLN A 33 -15.29 17.12 -1.94
N ARG A 34 -16.20 16.88 -2.88
CA ARG A 34 -16.43 15.56 -3.47
C ARG A 34 -15.53 15.25 -4.66
N VAL A 35 -15.17 16.29 -5.40
CA VAL A 35 -14.40 16.15 -6.65
C VAL A 35 -12.90 16.19 -6.41
N VAL A 36 -12.44 16.91 -5.38
CA VAL A 36 -11.01 17.00 -5.05
C VAL A 36 -10.70 16.20 -3.78
N LYS A 37 -9.73 15.31 -3.88
CA LYS A 37 -9.23 14.54 -2.74
C LYS A 37 -7.74 14.74 -2.59
N ASN A 38 -7.32 15.16 -1.40
CA ASN A 38 -5.91 15.18 -1.05
C ASN A 38 -5.44 13.76 -0.72
N VAL A 39 -4.44 13.30 -1.44
CA VAL A 39 -3.81 12.00 -1.23
C VAL A 39 -2.43 12.23 -0.64
N VAL A 40 -2.17 11.60 0.50
CA VAL A 40 -0.85 11.60 1.11
C VAL A 40 0.07 10.72 0.26
N ILE A 41 1.25 11.26 -0.07
CA ILE A 41 2.33 10.51 -0.72
C ILE A 41 3.33 10.19 0.38
N PRO A 42 3.45 8.93 0.81
CA PRO A 42 4.37 8.59 1.88
C PRO A 42 5.81 8.84 1.45
N ALA A 43 6.60 9.43 2.34
CA ALA A 43 8.04 9.56 2.18
C ALA A 43 8.73 8.21 2.40
N ASN A 44 9.87 8.00 1.76
CA ASN A 44 10.71 6.85 2.02
C ASN A 44 11.48 7.06 3.33
N ARG A 45 11.55 6.00 4.12
CA ARG A 45 12.36 5.99 5.33
C ARG A 45 13.82 5.78 4.94
N GLY A 46 14.73 6.58 5.47
CA GLY A 46 16.18 6.50 5.23
C GLY A 46 16.77 5.14 5.62
N ASN A 47 17.94 4.86 5.12
CA ASN A 47 18.65 3.61 5.32
C ASN A 47 19.54 3.67 6.57
N VAL A 48 19.94 2.50 7.08
CA VAL A 48 20.95 2.37 8.12
C VAL A 48 22.12 1.60 7.53
N TYR A 49 23.31 2.20 7.60
CA TYR A 49 24.55 1.65 7.08
C TYR A 49 25.53 1.28 8.20
N SER A 50 26.33 0.25 7.97
CA SER A 50 27.48 -0.09 8.80
C SER A 50 28.64 0.90 8.61
N ALA A 51 29.70 0.77 9.42
CA ALA A 51 30.94 1.51 9.24
C ALA A 51 31.57 1.30 7.86
N ASN A 52 31.40 0.11 7.30
CA ASN A 52 31.95 -0.30 6.01
C ASN A 52 31.00 0.01 4.83
N GLY A 53 29.91 0.74 5.05
CA GLY A 53 28.94 1.08 4.02
C GLY A 53 27.96 -0.05 3.64
N ASN A 54 27.97 -1.18 4.35
CA ASN A 54 26.99 -2.24 4.12
C ASN A 54 25.60 -1.83 4.62
N LEU A 55 24.59 -2.24 3.89
CA LEU A 55 23.20 -1.90 4.20
C LEU A 55 22.64 -2.78 5.32
N LEU A 56 22.47 -2.21 6.51
CA LEU A 56 21.97 -2.91 7.69
C LEU A 56 20.43 -2.92 7.75
N ALA A 57 19.79 -1.80 7.38
CA ALA A 57 18.35 -1.72 7.29
C ALA A 57 17.93 -0.80 6.15
N THR A 58 16.95 -1.22 5.37
CA THR A 58 16.38 -0.46 4.25
C THR A 58 14.87 -0.61 4.18
N SER A 59 14.24 0.32 3.49
CA SER A 59 12.80 0.31 3.27
C SER A 59 12.50 -0.02 1.84
N ILE A 60 11.92 -1.19 1.60
CA ILE A 60 11.57 -1.64 0.26
C ILE A 60 10.07 -1.67 0.03
N PRO A 61 9.61 -1.33 -1.18
CA PRO A 61 8.21 -1.43 -1.54
C PRO A 61 7.77 -2.90 -1.62
N LYS A 62 6.67 -3.21 -0.96
CA LYS A 62 5.94 -4.48 -1.06
C LYS A 62 4.52 -4.21 -1.53
N TYR A 63 3.92 -5.18 -2.18
CA TYR A 63 2.62 -5.04 -2.81
C TYR A 63 1.65 -6.09 -2.28
N ASP A 64 0.46 -5.64 -1.91
CA ASP A 64 -0.68 -6.50 -1.65
C ASP A 64 -1.60 -6.45 -2.88
N ILE A 65 -1.88 -7.60 -3.48
CA ILE A 65 -2.75 -7.72 -4.64
C ILE A 65 -4.12 -8.20 -4.18
N ARG A 66 -5.12 -7.43 -4.50
CA ARG A 66 -6.52 -7.74 -4.21
C ARG A 66 -7.37 -7.69 -5.47
N ILE A 67 -8.51 -8.31 -5.42
CA ILE A 67 -9.50 -8.27 -6.49
C ILE A 67 -10.85 -7.80 -5.99
N ASP A 68 -11.46 -6.87 -6.70
CA ASP A 68 -12.89 -6.60 -6.59
C ASP A 68 -13.64 -7.66 -7.41
N ALA A 69 -14.21 -8.65 -6.71
CA ALA A 69 -14.90 -9.75 -7.35
C ALA A 69 -16.19 -9.35 -8.09
N LEU A 70 -16.72 -8.13 -7.87
CA LEU A 70 -17.94 -7.63 -8.51
C LEU A 70 -17.68 -6.81 -9.77
N THR A 71 -16.51 -6.20 -9.90
CA THR A 71 -16.17 -5.34 -11.03
C THR A 71 -16.21 -6.07 -12.38
N PRO A 72 -15.67 -7.31 -12.52
CA PRO A 72 -15.75 -8.02 -13.79
C PRO A 72 -17.19 -8.38 -14.13
N SER A 73 -17.63 -8.10 -15.38
CA SER A 73 -18.91 -8.57 -15.86
C SER A 73 -18.99 -10.11 -15.85
N ASN A 74 -20.20 -10.67 -15.83
CA ASN A 74 -20.35 -12.13 -15.79
C ASN A 74 -19.61 -12.84 -16.94
N LYS A 75 -19.66 -12.27 -18.15
CA LYS A 75 -18.94 -12.81 -19.33
C LYS A 75 -17.42 -12.81 -19.12
N VAL A 76 -16.87 -11.73 -18.60
CA VAL A 76 -15.42 -11.61 -18.33
C VAL A 76 -15.01 -12.53 -17.19
N PHE A 77 -15.81 -12.59 -16.13
CA PHE A 77 -15.55 -13.42 -14.97
C PHE A 77 -15.46 -14.90 -15.34
N GLU A 78 -16.49 -15.45 -15.99
CA GLU A 78 -16.49 -16.88 -16.36
C GLU A 78 -15.39 -17.21 -17.39
N LYS A 79 -15.13 -16.31 -18.34
CA LYS A 79 -14.08 -16.52 -19.36
C LYS A 79 -12.68 -16.58 -18.74
N TYR A 80 -12.38 -15.71 -17.77
CA TYR A 80 -11.01 -15.55 -17.26
C TYR A 80 -10.77 -16.15 -15.87
N LEU A 81 -11.79 -16.61 -15.15
CA LEU A 81 -11.63 -17.16 -13.80
C LEU A 81 -10.70 -18.37 -13.78
N LYS A 82 -10.96 -19.40 -14.60
CA LYS A 82 -10.12 -20.60 -14.65
C LYS A 82 -8.68 -20.27 -15.04
N PRO A 83 -8.40 -19.54 -16.15
CA PRO A 83 -7.03 -19.15 -16.50
C PRO A 83 -6.31 -18.32 -15.43
N LEU A 84 -7.03 -17.44 -14.70
CA LEU A 84 -6.46 -16.71 -13.58
C LEU A 84 -6.04 -17.66 -12.46
N CYS A 85 -6.96 -18.56 -12.06
CA CYS A 85 -6.71 -19.52 -10.97
C CYS A 85 -5.57 -20.49 -11.30
N ASP A 86 -5.44 -20.90 -12.55
CA ASP A 86 -4.33 -21.74 -13.02
C ASP A 86 -2.98 -20.98 -12.95
N SER A 87 -2.99 -19.68 -13.25
CA SER A 87 -1.81 -18.83 -13.12
C SER A 87 -1.43 -18.59 -11.66
N LEU A 88 -2.41 -18.36 -10.78
CA LEU A 88 -2.20 -18.23 -9.34
C LEU A 88 -1.71 -19.54 -8.70
N SER A 89 -2.24 -20.68 -9.15
CA SER A 89 -1.81 -22.01 -8.71
C SER A 89 -0.32 -22.24 -9.01
N ARG A 90 0.11 -21.94 -10.23
CA ARG A 90 1.52 -22.03 -10.63
C ARG A 90 2.45 -21.09 -9.86
N TYR A 91 1.92 -19.95 -9.44
CA TYR A 91 2.68 -18.98 -8.66
C TYR A 91 2.82 -19.38 -7.19
N SER A 92 1.73 -19.84 -6.56
CA SER A 92 1.66 -20.03 -5.10
C SER A 92 1.77 -21.49 -4.66
N GLY A 93 1.69 -22.45 -5.59
CA GLY A 93 1.65 -23.89 -5.29
C GLY A 93 0.30 -24.41 -4.75
N LYS A 94 -0.69 -23.54 -4.51
CA LYS A 94 -2.05 -23.98 -4.10
C LYS A 94 -2.85 -24.41 -5.33
N SER A 95 -3.82 -25.32 -5.15
CA SER A 95 -4.62 -25.83 -6.27
C SER A 95 -5.46 -24.74 -6.94
N SER A 96 -5.64 -24.87 -8.26
CA SER A 96 -6.49 -23.96 -9.03
C SER A 96 -7.95 -23.98 -8.54
N SER A 97 -8.46 -25.15 -8.15
CA SER A 97 -9.81 -25.30 -7.58
C SER A 97 -9.98 -24.53 -6.26
N HIS A 98 -8.95 -24.49 -5.43
CA HIS A 98 -8.96 -23.69 -4.20
C HIS A 98 -9.22 -22.21 -4.50
N TYR A 99 -8.46 -21.62 -5.44
CA TYR A 99 -8.65 -20.23 -5.84
C TYR A 99 -10.01 -19.98 -6.50
N GLN A 100 -10.47 -20.91 -7.36
CA GLN A 100 -11.78 -20.80 -7.99
C GLN A 100 -12.90 -20.73 -6.95
N ASN A 101 -12.89 -21.63 -5.98
CA ASN A 101 -13.88 -21.66 -4.91
C ASN A 101 -13.85 -20.39 -4.07
N GLN A 102 -12.65 -19.91 -3.71
CA GLN A 102 -12.53 -18.68 -2.92
C GLN A 102 -13.00 -17.44 -3.66
N ILE A 103 -12.64 -17.28 -4.94
CA ILE A 103 -13.04 -16.11 -5.72
C ILE A 103 -14.54 -16.14 -6.03
N ARG A 104 -15.13 -17.33 -6.32
CA ARG A 104 -16.59 -17.49 -6.47
C ARG A 104 -17.32 -17.16 -5.17
N LYS A 105 -16.83 -17.63 -4.02
CA LYS A 105 -17.36 -17.30 -2.70
C LYS A 105 -17.27 -15.81 -2.40
N ALA A 106 -16.14 -15.19 -2.74
CA ALA A 106 -15.96 -13.73 -2.59
C ALA A 106 -16.99 -12.96 -3.44
N ARG A 107 -17.27 -13.41 -4.69
CA ARG A 107 -18.29 -12.81 -5.54
C ARG A 107 -19.70 -12.99 -4.98
N ALA A 108 -20.05 -14.20 -4.51
CA ALA A 108 -21.34 -14.49 -3.89
C ALA A 108 -21.58 -13.63 -2.63
N ASN A 109 -20.55 -13.48 -1.80
CA ASN A 109 -20.57 -12.66 -0.59
C ASN A 109 -20.41 -11.14 -0.86
N LYS A 110 -20.43 -10.72 -2.13
CA LYS A 110 -20.24 -9.31 -2.54
C LYS A 110 -18.96 -8.68 -1.99
N ASN A 111 -17.91 -9.47 -1.80
CA ASN A 111 -16.62 -8.98 -1.33
C ASN A 111 -15.88 -8.26 -2.46
N ARG A 112 -15.73 -6.96 -2.32
CA ARG A 112 -15.03 -6.08 -3.27
C ARG A 112 -13.55 -5.94 -2.99
N TYR A 113 -13.02 -6.63 -1.98
CA TYR A 113 -11.66 -6.41 -1.48
C TYR A 113 -10.97 -7.73 -1.11
N PHE A 114 -11.12 -8.75 -1.97
CA PHE A 114 -10.57 -10.08 -1.73
C PHE A 114 -9.06 -10.13 -1.97
N LEU A 115 -8.30 -10.64 -1.00
CA LEU A 115 -6.84 -10.74 -1.06
C LEU A 115 -6.41 -11.94 -1.91
N LEU A 116 -5.60 -11.70 -2.94
CA LEU A 116 -4.99 -12.73 -3.80
C LEU A 116 -3.55 -13.06 -3.40
N ALA A 117 -2.75 -12.03 -3.18
CA ALA A 117 -1.35 -12.17 -2.76
C ALA A 117 -0.98 -11.04 -1.81
N ARG A 118 -0.14 -11.32 -0.83
CA ARG A 118 0.28 -10.37 0.20
C ARG A 118 1.78 -10.26 0.28
N ASN A 119 2.28 -9.04 0.52
CA ASN A 119 3.68 -8.77 0.83
C ASN A 119 4.66 -9.24 -0.26
N ILE A 120 4.27 -9.13 -1.54
CA ILE A 120 5.07 -9.56 -2.68
C ILE A 120 6.04 -8.47 -3.14
N GLY A 121 7.15 -8.88 -3.76
CA GLY A 121 8.12 -7.98 -4.38
C GLY A 121 7.62 -7.35 -5.67
N TYR A 122 8.36 -6.37 -6.20
CA TYR A 122 7.99 -5.68 -7.45
C TYR A 122 7.93 -6.62 -8.67
N SER A 123 8.89 -7.54 -8.80
CA SER A 123 8.91 -8.51 -9.90
C SER A 123 7.69 -9.43 -9.90
N ASP A 124 7.31 -9.93 -8.72
CA ASP A 124 6.11 -10.75 -8.57
C ASP A 124 4.82 -9.95 -8.81
N TYR A 125 4.79 -8.69 -8.36
CA TYR A 125 3.69 -7.79 -8.66
C TYR A 125 3.49 -7.63 -10.17
N ILE A 126 4.54 -7.36 -10.94
CA ILE A 126 4.46 -7.24 -12.40
C ILE A 126 3.99 -8.55 -13.03
N ARG A 127 4.48 -9.69 -12.55
CA ARG A 127 4.07 -11.02 -13.01
C ARG A 127 2.56 -11.25 -12.78
N ILE A 128 2.07 -11.02 -11.57
CA ILE A 128 0.67 -11.23 -11.19
C ILE A 128 -0.26 -10.24 -11.90
N ARG A 129 0.16 -8.98 -12.05
CA ARG A 129 -0.60 -7.97 -12.79
C ARG A 129 -0.91 -8.40 -14.23
N ASN A 130 -0.02 -9.17 -14.85
CA ASN A 130 -0.16 -9.67 -16.22
C ASN A 130 -1.00 -10.97 -16.32
N PHE A 131 -1.48 -11.53 -15.20
CA PHE A 131 -2.34 -12.71 -15.22
C PHE A 131 -3.67 -12.42 -15.92
N PRO A 132 -4.28 -13.46 -16.51
CA PRO A 132 -5.62 -13.36 -17.10
C PRO A 132 -6.60 -12.71 -16.14
N MET A 133 -7.52 -11.89 -16.63
CA MET A 133 -8.45 -11.03 -15.91
C MET A 133 -7.75 -9.82 -15.24
N LEU A 134 -6.67 -10.00 -14.47
CA LEU A 134 -5.98 -8.88 -13.78
C LEU A 134 -5.34 -7.90 -14.77
N LYS A 135 -4.84 -8.38 -15.91
CA LYS A 135 -4.31 -7.54 -17.00
C LYS A 135 -5.33 -6.56 -17.60
N LEU A 136 -6.62 -6.79 -17.36
CA LEU A 136 -7.67 -5.87 -17.79
C LEU A 136 -7.77 -4.62 -16.89
N GLY A 137 -6.96 -4.55 -15.83
CA GLY A 137 -6.86 -3.43 -14.91
C GLY A 137 -8.02 -3.34 -13.90
N ALA A 138 -8.06 -2.22 -13.18
CA ALA A 138 -8.99 -2.01 -12.07
C ALA A 138 -10.46 -2.01 -12.52
N PHE A 139 -10.79 -1.37 -13.64
CA PHE A 139 -12.18 -1.14 -14.07
C PHE A 139 -12.84 -2.31 -14.79
N LYS A 140 -12.06 -3.20 -15.40
CA LYS A 140 -12.60 -4.36 -16.12
C LYS A 140 -12.20 -5.68 -15.46
N GLY A 141 -11.02 -5.76 -14.90
CA GLY A 141 -10.47 -6.95 -14.24
C GLY A 141 -10.64 -6.97 -12.73
N GLY A 142 -11.00 -5.82 -12.14
CA GLY A 142 -11.16 -5.69 -10.68
C GLY A 142 -9.83 -5.68 -9.91
N LEU A 143 -8.70 -5.43 -10.58
CA LEU A 143 -7.40 -5.40 -9.92
C LEU A 143 -7.29 -4.21 -8.94
N ILE A 144 -6.95 -4.51 -7.70
CA ILE A 144 -6.60 -3.53 -6.67
C ILE A 144 -5.17 -3.81 -6.22
N VAL A 145 -4.33 -2.79 -6.24
CA VAL A 145 -2.92 -2.87 -5.84
C VAL A 145 -2.68 -1.90 -4.70
N GLU A 146 -2.20 -2.42 -3.58
CA GLU A 146 -1.77 -1.62 -2.44
C GLU A 146 -0.27 -1.74 -2.30
N GLN A 147 0.41 -0.62 -2.43
CA GLN A 147 1.82 -0.54 -2.13
C GLN A 147 1.99 -0.19 -0.66
N ARG A 148 2.86 -0.93 0.01
CA ARG A 148 3.29 -0.67 1.38
C ARG A 148 4.81 -0.68 1.43
N THR A 149 5.38 0.09 2.32
CA THR A 149 6.81 0.05 2.57
C THR A 149 7.08 -0.89 3.73
N LYS A 150 7.98 -1.86 3.52
CA LYS A 150 8.42 -2.79 4.56
C LYS A 150 9.89 -2.52 4.88
N ARG A 151 10.20 -2.42 6.18
CA ARG A 151 11.59 -2.38 6.65
C ARG A 151 12.20 -3.77 6.57
N GLU A 152 13.32 -3.90 5.89
CA GLU A 152 14.05 -5.16 5.76
C GLU A 152 15.50 -4.99 6.24
N HIS A 153 16.06 -6.10 6.73
CA HIS A 153 17.43 -6.21 7.21
C HIS A 153 18.19 -7.16 6.26
N PRO A 154 18.88 -6.62 5.23
CA PRO A 154 19.54 -7.47 4.21
C PRO A 154 20.61 -8.41 4.78
N MET A 155 21.25 -7.99 5.88
CA MET A 155 22.29 -8.78 6.58
C MET A 155 21.71 -9.80 7.58
N GLY A 156 20.39 -10.08 7.51
CA GLY A 156 19.75 -11.07 8.36
C GLY A 156 19.75 -10.73 9.84
N GLY A 157 20.26 -11.63 10.68
CA GLY A 157 20.29 -11.45 12.14
C GLY A 157 21.43 -10.59 12.68
N ILE A 158 22.39 -10.19 11.82
CA ILE A 158 23.56 -9.42 12.22
C ILE A 158 23.12 -8.06 12.78
N ALA A 159 23.59 -7.75 13.99
CA ALA A 159 23.27 -6.52 14.73
C ALA A 159 21.75 -6.22 14.86
N GLN A 160 20.88 -7.20 14.68
CA GLN A 160 19.43 -7.01 14.65
C GLN A 160 18.88 -6.32 15.90
N ARG A 161 19.39 -6.64 17.08
CA ARG A 161 18.96 -6.00 18.33
C ARG A 161 19.44 -4.55 18.44
N SER A 162 20.64 -4.25 17.95
CA SER A 162 21.20 -2.89 17.93
C SER A 162 20.48 -2.01 16.91
N ILE A 163 20.18 -2.55 15.74
CA ILE A 163 19.40 -1.85 14.71
C ILE A 163 17.96 -1.65 15.22
N GLY A 164 17.37 -2.70 15.79
CA GLY A 164 16.03 -2.65 16.37
C GLY A 164 14.91 -2.49 15.36
N TYR A 165 13.81 -1.89 15.80
CA TYR A 165 12.59 -1.75 14.98
C TYR A 165 11.68 -0.64 15.49
N GLU A 166 10.76 -0.24 14.63
CA GLU A 166 9.56 0.52 14.99
C GLU A 166 8.33 -0.28 14.55
N ARG A 167 7.46 -0.62 15.49
CA ARG A 167 6.23 -1.37 15.26
C ARG A 167 5.03 -0.60 15.76
N PHE A 168 3.96 -0.67 14.99
CA PHE A 168 2.64 -0.20 15.37
C PHE A 168 1.78 -1.42 15.71
N ASP A 169 1.13 -1.41 16.87
CA ASP A 169 0.12 -2.40 17.21
C ASP A 169 -1.25 -2.02 16.60
N ASP A 170 -2.21 -2.93 16.67
CA ASP A 170 -3.56 -2.72 16.15
C ASP A 170 -4.31 -1.59 16.88
N ASN A 171 -3.88 -1.20 18.08
CA ASN A 171 -4.42 -0.09 18.87
C ASN A 171 -3.75 1.25 18.57
N GLY A 172 -2.76 1.28 17.69
CA GLY A 172 -2.01 2.47 17.32
C GLY A 172 -0.86 2.84 18.25
N ASN A 173 -0.54 1.98 19.27
CA ASN A 173 0.64 2.19 20.10
C ASN A 173 1.89 1.88 19.31
N VAL A 174 2.96 2.60 19.60
CA VAL A 174 4.23 2.47 18.89
C VAL A 174 5.31 1.94 19.82
N THR A 175 5.81 0.76 19.50
CA THR A 175 6.98 0.19 20.17
C THR A 175 8.23 0.49 19.36
N ARG A 176 9.24 1.05 20.02
CA ARG A 176 10.51 1.46 19.40
C ARG A 176 11.68 0.85 20.15
N ALA A 177 12.63 0.31 19.40
CA ALA A 177 13.84 -0.28 19.94
C ALA A 177 15.05 0.03 19.02
N GLY A 178 16.24 0.08 19.60
CA GLY A 178 17.48 0.23 18.87
C GLY A 178 17.60 1.55 18.08
N ILE A 179 18.51 1.54 17.09
CA ILE A 179 18.81 2.69 16.22
C ILE A 179 17.56 3.12 15.44
N ASP A 180 16.85 2.15 14.85
CA ASP A 180 15.61 2.40 14.12
C ASP A 180 14.54 3.08 14.98
N GLY A 181 14.46 2.71 16.26
CA GLY A 181 13.56 3.35 17.22
C GLY A 181 14.00 4.73 17.64
N ALA A 182 15.27 4.89 18.01
CA ALA A 182 15.83 6.13 18.53
C ALA A 182 15.90 7.25 17.46
N TYR A 183 16.38 6.89 16.27
CA TYR A 183 16.54 7.84 15.15
C TYR A 183 15.33 7.86 14.21
N GLY A 184 14.37 6.94 14.41
CA GLY A 184 13.23 6.75 13.53
C GLY A 184 12.44 8.02 13.28
N VAL A 185 12.01 8.69 14.33
CA VAL A 185 11.12 9.85 14.24
C VAL A 185 11.86 11.09 13.76
N LYS A 186 13.06 11.31 14.25
CA LYS A 186 13.78 12.57 14.04
C LYS A 186 14.54 12.64 12.72
N TYR A 187 15.11 11.52 12.28
CA TYR A 187 16.02 11.49 11.14
C TYR A 187 15.57 10.53 10.04
N LEU A 188 15.29 9.26 10.37
CA LEU A 188 15.00 8.23 9.38
C LEU A 188 13.63 8.42 8.72
N ARG A 189 12.61 8.88 9.46
CA ARG A 189 11.28 9.12 8.91
C ARG A 189 11.30 10.41 8.11
N GLY A 190 10.97 10.33 6.83
CA GLY A 190 10.79 11.49 5.97
C GLY A 190 9.53 12.31 6.31
N LYS A 191 9.28 13.31 5.53
CA LYS A 191 8.05 14.11 5.57
C LYS A 191 7.16 13.73 4.41
N ASP A 192 5.95 13.28 4.71
CA ASP A 192 4.98 12.89 3.70
C ASP A 192 4.59 14.08 2.83
N GLY A 193 4.46 13.80 1.54
CA GLY A 193 3.93 14.74 0.57
C GLY A 193 2.40 14.72 0.52
N LYS A 194 1.82 15.72 -0.14
CA LYS A 194 0.39 15.83 -0.41
C LYS A 194 0.17 16.17 -1.87
N ARG A 195 -0.73 15.45 -2.51
CA ARG A 195 -1.12 15.72 -3.90
C ARG A 195 -2.63 15.71 -4.03
N ALA A 196 -3.16 16.74 -4.64
CA ALA A 196 -4.58 16.80 -4.96
C ALA A 196 -4.87 15.93 -6.19
N LYS A 197 -5.95 15.16 -6.13
CA LYS A 197 -6.50 14.42 -7.27
C LYS A 197 -7.94 14.85 -7.48
N GLN A 198 -8.32 15.05 -8.73
CA GLN A 198 -9.68 15.37 -9.12
C GLN A 198 -10.36 14.14 -9.72
N GLN A 199 -11.59 13.92 -9.34
CA GLN A 199 -12.43 12.90 -9.94
C GLN A 199 -12.95 13.39 -11.29
N ILE A 200 -12.59 12.68 -12.37
CA ILE A 200 -13.00 13.01 -13.76
C ILE A 200 -14.12 12.10 -14.27
N GLY A 201 -14.50 11.07 -13.50
CA GLY A 201 -15.57 10.12 -13.82
C GLY A 201 -15.81 9.15 -12.68
N LYS A 202 -16.75 8.22 -12.81
CA LYS A 202 -17.03 7.20 -11.78
C LYS A 202 -15.76 6.39 -11.50
N GLY A 203 -15.12 6.65 -10.36
CA GLY A 203 -13.91 5.94 -9.91
C GLY A 203 -12.60 6.33 -10.59
N GLN A 204 -12.61 7.32 -11.50
CA GLN A 204 -11.40 7.79 -12.16
C GLN A 204 -10.89 9.09 -11.51
N TRP A 205 -9.62 9.07 -11.10
CA TRP A 205 -8.97 10.19 -10.45
C TRP A 205 -7.77 10.63 -11.27
N LYS A 206 -7.68 11.92 -11.60
CA LYS A 206 -6.54 12.53 -12.27
C LYS A 206 -5.79 13.43 -11.30
N PRO A 207 -4.46 13.36 -11.23
CA PRO A 207 -3.69 14.36 -10.49
C PRO A 207 -3.98 15.76 -11.09
N ILE A 208 -4.22 16.73 -10.22
CA ILE A 208 -4.26 18.13 -10.61
C ILE A 208 -2.93 18.77 -10.21
N VAL A 209 -2.45 19.68 -11.05
CA VAL A 209 -1.34 20.54 -10.66
C VAL A 209 -1.94 21.62 -9.75
N ASP A 210 -1.70 21.46 -8.46
CA ASP A 210 -2.09 22.43 -7.44
C ASP A 210 -0.83 23.10 -6.93
N TYR A 211 -0.86 24.41 -6.77
CA TYR A 211 0.24 25.18 -6.15
C TYR A 211 0.52 24.76 -4.69
N ASN A 212 -0.44 24.09 -4.06
CA ASN A 212 -0.30 23.52 -2.71
C ASN A 212 0.21 22.07 -2.69
N GLN A 213 0.71 21.56 -3.83
CA GLN A 213 1.35 20.24 -3.85
C GLN A 213 2.61 20.29 -3.00
N ILE A 214 2.73 19.34 -2.09
CA ILE A 214 3.93 19.12 -1.28
C ILE A 214 4.52 17.80 -1.73
N ASP A 215 5.71 17.85 -2.29
CA ASP A 215 6.43 16.62 -2.63
C ASP A 215 6.97 15.95 -1.37
N PRO A 216 6.97 14.62 -1.29
CA PRO A 216 7.52 13.91 -0.16
C PRO A 216 9.03 14.18 -0.06
N LYS A 217 9.51 14.38 1.16
CA LYS A 217 10.93 14.51 1.46
C LYS A 217 11.37 13.25 2.20
N ASP A 218 12.24 12.47 1.58
CA ASP A 218 12.75 11.23 2.15
C ASP A 218 13.54 11.49 3.44
N GLY A 219 13.60 10.49 4.30
CA GLY A 219 14.36 10.54 5.54
C GLY A 219 15.87 10.54 5.29
N TYR A 220 16.62 10.93 6.30
CA TYR A 220 18.07 10.88 6.27
C TYR A 220 18.57 9.46 6.48
N ASP A 221 19.67 9.13 5.82
CA ASP A 221 20.41 7.90 6.09
C ASP A 221 21.24 8.03 7.38
N VAL A 222 21.40 6.92 8.09
CA VAL A 222 22.18 6.84 9.32
C VAL A 222 23.36 5.92 9.11
N TYR A 223 24.57 6.42 9.31
CA TYR A 223 25.80 5.64 9.30
C TYR A 223 26.19 5.30 10.74
N THR A 224 26.40 4.00 10.99
CA THR A 224 26.77 3.48 12.31
C THR A 224 28.25 3.15 12.37
N THR A 225 28.77 2.97 13.57
CA THR A 225 30.12 2.44 13.81
C THR A 225 30.17 0.92 13.85
N ILE A 226 29.06 0.23 13.57
CA ILE A 226 28.98 -1.22 13.57
C ILE A 226 29.78 -1.77 12.38
N ASP A 227 30.77 -2.60 12.63
CA ASP A 227 31.50 -3.35 11.62
C ASP A 227 30.84 -4.71 11.44
N VAL A 228 30.34 -4.97 10.22
CA VAL A 228 29.64 -6.24 9.89
C VAL A 228 30.56 -7.44 10.02
N ASN A 229 31.83 -7.32 9.65
CA ASN A 229 32.76 -8.43 9.70
C ASN A 229 33.06 -8.85 11.15
N ILE A 230 33.27 -7.86 12.02
CA ILE A 230 33.47 -8.13 13.47
C ILE A 230 32.20 -8.75 14.06
N GLN A 231 31.03 -8.21 13.73
CA GLN A 231 29.74 -8.76 14.18
C GLN A 231 29.53 -10.21 13.69
N ASP A 232 29.91 -10.53 12.48
CA ASP A 232 29.76 -11.87 11.91
C ASP A 232 30.69 -12.88 12.61
N ILE A 233 31.97 -12.51 12.81
CA ILE A 233 32.94 -13.34 13.55
C ILE A 233 32.46 -13.59 14.99
N ALA A 234 32.01 -12.54 15.68
CA ALA A 234 31.50 -12.64 17.03
C ALA A 234 30.24 -13.51 17.12
N HIS A 235 29.34 -13.37 16.14
CA HIS A 235 28.12 -14.19 16.06
C HIS A 235 28.43 -15.66 15.87
N HIS A 236 29.32 -16.01 14.94
CA HIS A 236 29.72 -17.40 14.68
C HIS A 236 30.45 -18.01 15.90
N ALA A 237 31.37 -17.28 16.50
CA ALA A 237 32.07 -17.74 17.71
C ALA A 237 31.11 -18.00 18.86
N LEU A 238 30.13 -17.12 19.07
CA LEU A 238 29.11 -17.33 20.10
C LEU A 238 28.23 -18.53 19.79
N LEU A 239 27.78 -18.69 18.55
CA LEU A 239 26.92 -19.80 18.13
C LEU A 239 27.62 -21.15 18.34
N GLU A 240 28.88 -21.27 17.97
CA GLU A 240 29.69 -22.47 18.20
C GLU A 240 29.77 -22.84 19.69
N GLN A 241 29.98 -21.85 20.56
CA GLN A 241 30.03 -22.11 22.00
C GLN A 241 28.64 -22.49 22.57
N LEU A 242 27.58 -21.84 22.12
CA LEU A 242 26.21 -22.18 22.54
C LEU A 242 25.85 -23.62 22.16
N GLU A 243 26.17 -24.03 20.94
CA GLU A 243 25.94 -25.42 20.48
C GLU A 243 26.76 -26.42 21.28
N LYS A 244 28.06 -26.13 21.48
CA LYS A 244 28.98 -26.99 22.23
C LYS A 244 28.52 -27.25 23.66
N TYR A 245 28.04 -26.22 24.35
CA TYR A 245 27.62 -26.31 25.75
C TYR A 245 26.10 -26.47 25.90
N LYS A 246 25.34 -26.59 24.82
CA LYS A 246 23.87 -26.68 24.78
C LYS A 246 23.22 -25.59 25.62
N ALA A 247 23.75 -24.37 25.52
CA ALA A 247 23.24 -23.23 26.25
C ALA A 247 22.16 -22.51 25.43
N ASP A 248 21.07 -22.09 26.10
CA ASP A 248 19.96 -21.42 25.46
C ASP A 248 20.26 -19.96 25.10
N HIS A 249 21.16 -19.33 25.83
CA HIS A 249 21.47 -17.89 25.68
C HIS A 249 22.96 -17.64 25.89
N GLY A 250 23.44 -16.57 25.23
CA GLY A 250 24.79 -16.05 25.40
C GLY A 250 24.92 -14.64 24.90
N CYS A 251 26.01 -13.99 25.28
CA CYS A 251 26.39 -12.68 24.77
C CYS A 251 27.91 -12.62 24.55
N VAL A 252 28.31 -11.81 23.61
CA VAL A 252 29.71 -11.45 23.33
C VAL A 252 29.84 -9.93 23.51
N VAL A 253 30.88 -9.52 24.25
CA VAL A 253 31.23 -8.11 24.50
C VAL A 253 32.62 -7.83 23.96
#